data_e416461ec774a5d1e349c8332bd23b2e
#
_entry.id   e416461ec774a5d1e349c8332bd23b2e
#
_cell.length_a   1.000
_cell.length_b   1.000
_cell.length_c   1.000
_cell.angle_alpha   90.00
_cell.angle_beta   90.00
_cell.angle_gamma   90.00
#
_symmetry.space_group_name_H-M   'P 1'
#
loop_
_entity.id
_entity.type
_entity.pdbx_description
1 polymer ?
#
loop_
_entity_poly.entity_id
_entity_poly.type
_entity_poly.pdbx_seq_one_letter_code
_entity_poly.pdbx_strand_id
1 'polypeptide(L)'
;TFSSRGLGDVYKRQDEYLEGLTKKNRHELRRKKRKFDNENIQYKLEESKELDIFDIFISQHKTSKGDKGRFMTDLVEAYFRNLLNLEGWKIYYINSKKGPLSIAFCYENKNGCYLYNSSRNKEFDYINPGIILYDLIIQKLIEREMNFFDFLKGTERYKYDLGGDSVQLYDLSMEL
;
A
#
# COMPACT_ATOMS: atom_id res chain seq x y z
N THR A 1 16.99 12.16 1.59
CA THR A 1 15.88 11.28 1.20
C THR A 1 15.19 10.74 2.44
N PHE A 2 13.89 10.93 2.54
CA PHE A 2 13.11 10.44 3.67
C PHE A 2 12.44 9.12 3.30
N SER A 3 12.54 8.13 4.18
CA SER A 3 11.70 6.92 4.15
C SER A 3 10.67 7.04 5.27
N SER A 4 9.42 6.76 4.97
CA SER A 4 8.39 6.67 6.00
C SER A 4 8.24 5.22 6.41
N ARG A 5 8.46 4.90 7.69
CA ARG A 5 8.03 3.64 8.27
C ARG A 5 6.59 3.79 8.73
N GLY A 6 5.74 2.92 8.24
CA GLY A 6 4.43 2.76 8.84
C GLY A 6 4.58 1.97 10.13
N LEU A 7 3.97 2.42 11.20
CA LEU A 7 3.80 1.69 12.45
C LEU A 7 5.08 1.07 13.03
N GLY A 8 5.99 1.92 13.49
CA GLY A 8 7.04 1.48 14.42
C GLY A 8 6.38 0.91 15.67
N ASP A 9 6.89 -0.23 16.15
CA ASP A 9 6.45 -0.94 17.33
C ASP A 9 5.00 -1.43 17.37
N VAL A 10 4.92 -2.71 17.44
CA VAL A 10 3.83 -3.65 17.69
C VAL A 10 2.53 -3.03 18.18
N TYR A 11 1.68 -2.58 17.29
CA TYR A 11 0.27 -2.41 17.60
C TYR A 11 -0.41 -3.79 17.53
N LYS A 12 -0.58 -4.43 18.67
CA LYS A 12 -1.20 -5.76 18.75
C LYS A 12 -2.71 -5.75 18.54
N ARG A 13 -3.32 -4.54 18.54
CA ARG A 13 -4.76 -4.36 18.38
C ARG A 13 -5.06 -3.25 17.39
N GLN A 14 -6.08 -3.47 16.60
CA GLN A 14 -6.61 -2.44 15.70
C GLN A 14 -7.01 -1.16 16.43
N ASP A 15 -7.54 -1.29 17.65
CA ASP A 15 -7.92 -0.14 18.48
C ASP A 15 -6.68 0.66 18.88
N GLU A 16 -5.61 0.01 19.28
CA GLU A 16 -4.33 0.64 19.64
C GLU A 16 -3.74 1.41 18.45
N TYR A 17 -3.81 0.82 17.25
CA TYR A 17 -3.40 1.50 16.02
C TYR A 17 -4.20 2.79 15.80
N LEU A 18 -5.53 2.70 15.87
CA LEU A 18 -6.40 3.86 15.67
C LEU A 18 -6.21 4.92 16.76
N GLU A 19 -5.94 4.52 18.00
CA GLU A 19 -5.65 5.44 19.11
C GLU A 19 -4.30 6.15 18.93
N GLY A 20 -3.32 5.47 18.32
CA GLY A 20 -2.02 6.06 17.98
C GLY A 20 -2.09 7.14 16.90
N LEU A 21 -3.14 7.16 16.08
CA LEU A 21 -3.35 8.24 15.12
C LEU A 21 -3.77 9.55 15.81
N THR A 22 -3.38 10.68 15.23
CA THR A 22 -3.93 11.96 15.68
C THR A 22 -5.47 11.95 15.57
N LYS A 23 -6.15 12.73 16.41
CA LYS A 23 -7.63 12.85 16.37
C LYS A 23 -8.14 13.19 14.95
N LYS A 24 -7.43 14.07 14.25
CA LYS A 24 -7.76 14.49 12.88
C LYS A 24 -7.63 13.31 11.91
N ASN A 25 -6.50 12.61 11.93
CA ASN A 25 -6.22 11.50 11.00
C ASN A 25 -7.16 10.32 11.24
N ARG A 26 -7.42 9.99 12.49
CA ARG A 26 -8.40 8.97 12.88
C ARG A 26 -9.81 9.30 12.39
N HIS A 27 -10.24 10.57 12.54
CA HIS A 27 -11.55 11.02 12.05
C HIS A 27 -11.63 10.92 10.52
N GLU A 28 -10.59 11.36 9.83
CA GLU A 28 -10.53 11.32 8.36
C GLU A 28 -10.53 9.88 7.82
N LEU A 29 -9.76 8.97 8.43
CA LEU A 29 -9.76 7.57 8.05
C LEU A 29 -11.15 6.94 8.23
N ARG A 30 -11.79 7.18 9.38
CA ARG A 30 -13.17 6.71 9.64
C ARG A 30 -14.17 7.27 8.64
N ARG A 31 -14.01 8.54 8.24
CA ARG A 31 -14.86 9.17 7.21
C ARG A 31 -14.70 8.48 5.85
N LYS A 32 -13.47 8.19 5.45
CA LYS A 32 -13.17 7.47 4.19
C LYS A 32 -13.72 6.04 4.22
N LYS A 33 -13.55 5.34 5.32
CA LYS A 33 -14.13 3.99 5.50
C LYS A 33 -15.65 4.00 5.37
N ARG A 34 -16.34 4.88 6.08
CA ARG A 34 -17.79 5.00 5.95
C ARG A 34 -18.24 5.32 4.53
N LYS A 35 -17.52 6.22 3.83
CA LYS A 35 -17.81 6.53 2.43
C LYS A 35 -17.66 5.31 1.54
N PHE A 36 -16.61 4.52 1.75
CA PHE A 36 -16.36 3.28 1.02
C PHE A 36 -17.47 2.24 1.28
N ASP A 37 -17.80 2.04 2.55
CA ASP A 37 -18.83 1.06 2.97
C ASP A 37 -20.24 1.45 2.46
N ASN A 38 -20.56 2.74 2.39
CA ASN A 38 -21.84 3.23 1.87
C ASN A 38 -22.08 2.94 0.40
N GLU A 39 -21.04 2.62 -0.39
CA GLU A 39 -21.20 2.18 -1.79
C GLU A 39 -21.77 0.75 -1.90
N ASN A 40 -21.91 0.03 -0.79
CA ASN A 40 -22.39 -1.35 -0.74
C ASN A 40 -21.65 -2.29 -1.72
N ILE A 41 -20.39 -2.01 -1.99
CA ILE A 41 -19.52 -2.86 -2.80
C ILE A 41 -19.10 -4.05 -1.95
N GLN A 42 -19.46 -5.25 -2.35
CA GLN A 42 -18.92 -6.46 -1.73
C GLN A 42 -17.44 -6.60 -2.14
N TYR A 43 -16.57 -6.67 -1.15
CA TYR A 43 -15.12 -6.74 -1.39
C TYR A 43 -14.43 -7.67 -0.38
N LYS A 44 -13.22 -8.09 -0.74
CA LYS A 44 -12.29 -8.81 0.13
C LYS A 44 -10.88 -8.28 -0.08
N LEU A 45 -10.08 -8.27 0.99
CA LEU A 45 -8.63 -8.16 0.87
C LEU A 45 -8.07 -9.53 0.50
N GLU A 46 -7.41 -9.62 -0.62
CA GLU A 46 -6.78 -10.84 -1.12
C GLU A 46 -5.29 -10.66 -1.35
N GLU A 47 -4.55 -11.77 -1.33
CA GLU A 47 -3.14 -11.85 -1.68
C GLU A 47 -2.99 -12.73 -2.92
N SER A 48 -2.08 -12.34 -3.81
CA SER A 48 -1.82 -13.10 -5.03
C SER A 48 -0.36 -12.97 -5.49
N LYS A 49 0.06 -13.95 -6.28
CA LYS A 49 1.23 -13.91 -7.17
C LYS A 49 0.84 -14.17 -8.62
N GLU A 50 -0.45 -14.23 -8.88
CA GLU A 50 -0.97 -14.56 -10.21
C GLU A 50 -0.73 -13.43 -11.20
N LEU A 51 -0.36 -13.80 -12.42
CA LEU A 51 -0.02 -12.84 -13.48
C LEU A 51 -1.21 -12.04 -13.97
N ASP A 52 -2.42 -12.57 -13.88
CA ASP A 52 -3.64 -11.86 -14.27
C ASP A 52 -3.88 -10.62 -13.38
N ILE A 53 -3.67 -10.75 -12.05
CA ILE A 53 -3.76 -9.62 -11.11
C ILE A 53 -2.60 -8.65 -11.32
N PHE A 54 -1.39 -9.18 -11.62
CA PHE A 54 -0.25 -8.35 -11.96
C PHE A 54 -0.51 -7.52 -13.23
N ASP A 55 -1.09 -8.11 -14.27
CA ASP A 55 -1.41 -7.41 -15.52
C ASP A 55 -2.44 -6.28 -15.29
N ILE A 56 -3.41 -6.49 -14.39
CA ILE A 56 -4.34 -5.44 -13.96
C ILE A 56 -3.58 -4.32 -13.22
N PHE A 57 -2.64 -4.67 -12.32
CA PHE A 57 -1.80 -3.68 -11.64
C PHE A 57 -1.05 -2.81 -12.64
N ILE A 58 -0.41 -3.41 -13.63
CA ILE A 58 0.32 -2.70 -14.70
C ILE A 58 -0.62 -1.79 -15.50
N SER A 59 -1.77 -2.31 -15.92
CA SER A 59 -2.76 -1.55 -16.67
C SER A 59 -3.25 -0.32 -15.88
N GLN A 60 -3.65 -0.50 -14.63
CA GLN A 60 -4.07 0.60 -13.74
C GLN A 60 -2.95 1.63 -13.55
N HIS A 61 -1.69 1.17 -13.47
CA HIS A 61 -0.54 2.04 -13.31
C HIS A 61 -0.29 2.88 -14.57
N LYS A 62 -0.23 2.24 -15.75
CA LYS A 62 -0.02 2.91 -17.06
C LYS A 62 -1.12 3.94 -17.36
N THR A 63 -2.35 3.70 -16.92
CA THR A 63 -3.46 4.65 -17.08
C THR A 63 -3.43 5.82 -16.10
N SER A 64 -2.50 5.83 -15.13
CA SER A 64 -2.32 6.94 -14.20
C SER A 64 -1.78 8.19 -14.92
N LYS A 65 -2.27 9.37 -14.53
CA LYS A 65 -1.80 10.64 -15.10
C LYS A 65 -0.41 11.02 -14.56
N GLY A 66 0.33 11.76 -15.37
CA GLY A 66 1.62 12.35 -15.00
C GLY A 66 2.76 11.33 -14.84
N ASP A 67 3.69 11.63 -13.95
CA ASP A 67 4.91 10.85 -13.75
C ASP A 67 4.64 9.41 -13.34
N LYS A 68 3.58 9.16 -12.61
CA LYS A 68 3.20 7.82 -12.17
C LYS A 68 2.93 6.88 -13.36
N GLY A 69 2.19 7.35 -14.36
CA GLY A 69 1.93 6.55 -15.57
C GLY A 69 3.18 6.37 -16.42
N ARG A 70 3.99 7.44 -16.55
CA ARG A 70 5.26 7.40 -17.30
C ARG A 70 6.32 6.49 -16.66
N PHE A 71 6.29 6.31 -15.35
CA PHE A 71 7.22 5.44 -14.62
C PHE A 71 7.13 3.99 -15.08
N MET A 72 5.94 3.49 -15.41
CA MET A 72 5.72 2.09 -15.78
C MET A 72 6.04 1.84 -17.25
N THR A 73 7.33 1.91 -17.59
CA THR A 73 7.85 1.50 -18.91
C THR A 73 7.87 -0.01 -19.04
N ASP A 74 8.05 -0.53 -20.26
CA ASP A 74 8.15 -1.99 -20.48
C ASP A 74 9.32 -2.61 -19.73
N LEU A 75 10.43 -1.87 -19.58
CA LEU A 75 11.58 -2.33 -18.78
C LEU A 75 11.24 -2.42 -17.29
N VAL A 76 10.54 -1.42 -16.76
CA VAL A 76 10.10 -1.41 -15.35
C VAL A 76 9.06 -2.52 -15.12
N GLU A 77 8.12 -2.71 -16.04
CA GLU A 77 7.16 -3.81 -15.99
C GLU A 77 7.86 -5.17 -15.93
N ALA A 78 8.83 -5.42 -16.83
CA ALA A 78 9.61 -6.66 -16.84
C ALA A 78 10.37 -6.86 -15.52
N TYR A 79 10.93 -5.80 -14.95
CA TYR A 79 11.59 -5.84 -13.65
C TYR A 79 10.63 -6.23 -12.53
N PHE A 80 9.44 -5.61 -12.45
CA PHE A 80 8.42 -5.95 -11.45
C PHE A 80 7.92 -7.39 -11.60
N ARG A 81 7.74 -7.84 -12.84
CA ARG A 81 7.35 -9.23 -13.15
C ARG A 81 8.39 -10.24 -12.64
N ASN A 82 9.67 -9.94 -12.78
CA ASN A 82 10.74 -10.76 -12.23
C ASN A 82 10.73 -10.76 -10.69
N LEU A 83 10.51 -9.61 -10.05
CA LEU A 83 10.40 -9.52 -8.60
C LEU A 83 9.27 -10.40 -8.06
N LEU A 84 8.13 -10.45 -8.73
CA LEU A 84 6.98 -11.23 -8.28
C LEU A 84 7.28 -12.73 -8.20
N ASN A 85 8.24 -13.25 -8.99
CA ASN A 85 8.69 -14.64 -8.94
C ASN A 85 9.59 -14.95 -7.74
N LEU A 86 10.12 -13.92 -7.07
CA LEU A 86 11.01 -14.10 -5.93
C LEU A 86 10.22 -14.31 -4.63
N GLU A 87 10.88 -14.94 -3.66
CA GLU A 87 10.33 -15.12 -2.33
C GLU A 87 10.05 -13.77 -1.66
N GLY A 88 8.98 -13.68 -0.88
CA GLY A 88 8.56 -12.47 -0.17
C GLY A 88 7.79 -11.45 -1.01
N TRP A 89 7.92 -11.47 -2.33
CA TRP A 89 7.16 -10.58 -3.19
C TRP A 89 5.74 -11.09 -3.42
N LYS A 90 4.77 -10.20 -3.30
CA LYS A 90 3.34 -10.49 -3.47
C LYS A 90 2.54 -9.25 -3.80
N ILE A 91 1.31 -9.49 -4.16
CA ILE A 91 0.31 -8.46 -4.41
C ILE A 91 -0.78 -8.57 -3.34
N TYR A 92 -1.12 -7.45 -2.71
CA TYR A 92 -2.35 -7.28 -1.95
C TYR A 92 -3.34 -6.48 -2.80
N TYR A 93 -4.61 -6.84 -2.77
CA TYR A 93 -5.60 -6.10 -3.53
C TYR A 93 -7.00 -6.19 -2.92
N ILE A 94 -7.79 -5.15 -3.15
CA ILE A 94 -9.22 -5.17 -2.84
C ILE A 94 -9.93 -5.81 -4.04
N ASN A 95 -10.33 -7.06 -3.87
CA ASN A 95 -11.13 -7.76 -4.88
C ASN A 95 -12.61 -7.46 -4.71
N SER A 96 -13.31 -7.18 -5.81
CA SER A 96 -14.76 -6.96 -5.84
C SER A 96 -15.39 -7.59 -7.07
N LYS A 97 -16.73 -7.64 -7.12
CA LYS A 97 -17.46 -8.06 -8.33
C LYS A 97 -17.19 -7.17 -9.54
N LYS A 98 -16.65 -5.97 -9.33
CA LYS A 98 -16.25 -5.02 -10.39
C LYS A 98 -14.76 -5.14 -10.74
N GLY A 99 -14.09 -6.20 -10.24
CA GLY A 99 -12.67 -6.40 -10.35
C GLY A 99 -11.86 -5.72 -9.24
N PRO A 100 -10.51 -5.76 -9.33
CA PRO A 100 -9.62 -5.13 -8.38
C PRO A 100 -9.79 -3.61 -8.33
N LEU A 101 -10.15 -3.08 -7.16
CA LEU A 101 -10.35 -1.63 -6.95
C LEU A 101 -9.03 -0.91 -6.69
N SER A 102 -8.12 -1.55 -5.98
CA SER A 102 -6.77 -1.05 -5.71
C SER A 102 -5.84 -2.23 -5.46
N ILE A 103 -4.59 -2.07 -5.88
CA ILE A 103 -3.57 -3.12 -5.85
C ILE A 103 -2.29 -2.54 -5.26
N ALA A 104 -1.66 -3.26 -4.32
CA ALA A 104 -0.39 -2.94 -3.70
C ALA A 104 0.62 -4.04 -4.03
N PHE A 105 1.74 -3.66 -4.61
CA PHE A 105 2.88 -4.53 -4.87
C PHE A 105 3.84 -4.43 -3.69
N CYS A 106 4.01 -5.52 -2.96
CA CYS A 106 4.70 -5.52 -1.67
C CYS A 106 5.81 -6.57 -1.62
N TYR A 107 6.82 -6.28 -0.78
CA TYR A 107 7.75 -7.27 -0.29
C TYR A 107 7.45 -7.54 1.18
N GLU A 108 7.35 -8.79 1.57
CA GLU A 108 7.08 -9.20 2.95
C GLU A 108 8.11 -10.22 3.40
N ASN A 109 8.64 -10.02 4.60
CA ASN A 109 9.51 -10.96 5.29
C ASN A 109 8.96 -11.24 6.70
N LYS A 110 9.70 -12.02 7.50
CA LYS A 110 9.30 -12.36 8.88
C LYS A 110 9.10 -11.17 9.82
N ASN A 111 9.62 -9.99 9.48
CA ASN A 111 9.59 -8.82 10.35
C ASN A 111 8.47 -7.85 9.97
N GLY A 112 8.14 -7.72 8.70
CA GLY A 112 7.18 -6.71 8.25
C GLY A 112 6.96 -6.72 6.74
N CYS A 113 6.22 -5.73 6.30
CA CYS A 113 5.81 -5.56 4.91
C CYS A 113 6.26 -4.19 4.38
N TYR A 114 6.77 -4.18 3.17
CA TYR A 114 7.23 -2.99 2.46
C TYR A 114 6.32 -2.72 1.27
N LEU A 115 5.69 -1.56 1.24
CA LEU A 115 4.88 -1.11 0.11
C LEU A 115 5.78 -0.58 -1.00
N TYR A 116 6.07 -1.42 -1.99
CA TYR A 116 6.99 -1.06 -3.06
C TYR A 116 6.34 -0.15 -4.11
N ASN A 117 5.12 -0.48 -4.52
CA ASN A 117 4.33 0.33 -5.46
C ASN A 117 2.83 0.01 -5.33
N SER A 118 1.98 0.83 -5.94
CA SER A 118 0.54 0.60 -5.92
C SER A 118 -0.15 1.18 -7.14
N SER A 119 -1.29 0.61 -7.48
CA SER A 119 -2.20 1.13 -8.48
C SER A 119 -3.65 1.13 -7.97
N ARG A 120 -4.53 1.77 -8.69
CA ARG A 120 -5.95 1.78 -8.36
C ARG A 120 -6.80 1.99 -9.62
N ASN A 121 -8.00 1.48 -9.58
CA ASN A 121 -8.99 1.75 -10.60
C ASN A 121 -9.54 3.17 -10.40
N LYS A 122 -9.30 4.05 -11.38
CA LYS A 122 -9.67 5.47 -11.32
C LYS A 122 -11.17 5.72 -11.25
N GLU A 123 -11.98 4.80 -11.76
CA GLU A 123 -13.44 4.89 -11.69
C GLU A 123 -13.92 4.96 -10.23
N PHE A 124 -13.11 4.45 -9.30
CA PHE A 124 -13.41 4.42 -7.86
C PHE A 124 -12.60 5.42 -7.04
N ASP A 125 -11.87 6.36 -7.67
CA ASP A 125 -11.06 7.35 -6.94
C ASP A 125 -11.88 8.14 -5.90
N TYR A 126 -13.15 8.36 -6.17
CA TYR A 126 -14.06 9.09 -5.27
C TYR A 126 -14.26 8.42 -3.90
N ILE A 127 -14.01 7.11 -3.77
CA ILE A 127 -14.08 6.37 -2.49
C ILE A 127 -12.71 6.05 -1.87
N ASN A 128 -11.65 6.57 -2.44
CA ASN A 128 -10.28 6.42 -1.93
C ASN A 128 -9.81 4.96 -1.75
N PRO A 129 -9.94 4.06 -2.74
CA PRO A 129 -9.68 2.64 -2.56
C PRO A 129 -8.23 2.34 -2.18
N GLY A 130 -7.27 3.19 -2.56
CA GLY A 130 -5.86 3.06 -2.16
C GLY A 130 -5.66 3.20 -0.65
N ILE A 131 -6.30 4.19 -0.03
CA ILE A 131 -6.22 4.39 1.43
C ILE A 131 -6.88 3.23 2.18
N ILE A 132 -8.02 2.76 1.68
CA ILE A 132 -8.72 1.61 2.26
C ILE A 132 -7.87 0.34 2.14
N LEU A 133 -7.21 0.13 1.00
CA LEU A 133 -6.29 -0.99 0.83
C LEU A 133 -5.15 -0.97 1.87
N TYR A 134 -4.51 0.18 2.07
CA TYR A 134 -3.42 0.28 3.05
C TYR A 134 -3.90 0.06 4.48
N ASP A 135 -5.05 0.60 4.85
CA ASP A 135 -5.66 0.34 6.16
C ASP A 135 -5.96 -1.15 6.36
N LEU A 136 -6.51 -1.83 5.37
CA LEU A 136 -6.77 -3.26 5.41
C LEU A 136 -5.48 -4.11 5.52
N ILE A 137 -4.42 -3.72 4.80
CA ILE A 137 -3.11 -4.38 4.92
C ILE A 137 -2.57 -4.19 6.34
N ILE A 138 -2.58 -2.96 6.86
CA ILE A 138 -2.12 -2.67 8.21
C ILE A 138 -2.86 -3.52 9.25
N GLN A 139 -4.19 -3.61 9.15
CA GLN A 139 -5.00 -4.47 10.03
C GLN A 139 -4.57 -5.92 9.95
N LYS A 140 -4.37 -6.44 8.74
CA LYS A 140 -3.91 -7.83 8.53
C LYS A 140 -2.52 -8.09 9.10
N LEU A 141 -1.60 -7.13 8.99
CA LEU A 141 -0.26 -7.23 9.57
C LEU A 141 -0.30 -7.19 11.11
N ILE A 142 -1.18 -6.38 11.70
CA ILE A 142 -1.42 -6.35 13.16
C ILE A 142 -1.94 -7.71 13.64
N GLU A 143 -2.91 -8.31 12.93
CA GLU A 143 -3.45 -9.64 13.24
C GLU A 143 -2.36 -10.73 13.17
N ARG A 144 -1.38 -10.58 12.27
CA ARG A 144 -0.23 -11.48 12.12
C ARG A 144 0.94 -11.16 13.06
N GLU A 145 0.77 -10.21 13.94
CA GLU A 145 1.82 -9.73 14.86
C GLU A 145 3.11 -9.29 14.17
N MET A 146 2.99 -8.71 12.96
CA MET A 146 4.12 -8.17 12.22
C MET A 146 4.60 -6.85 12.84
N ASN A 147 5.90 -6.60 12.76
CA ASN A 147 6.52 -5.47 13.48
C ASN A 147 6.26 -4.12 12.80
N PHE A 148 6.12 -4.08 11.49
CA PHE A 148 5.95 -2.82 10.76
C PHE A 148 5.30 -2.97 9.39
N PHE A 149 4.79 -1.84 8.90
CA PHE A 149 4.44 -1.59 7.51
C PHE A 149 5.24 -0.38 7.03
N ASP A 150 6.14 -0.57 6.07
CA ASP A 150 7.01 0.48 5.55
C ASP A 150 6.49 0.99 4.20
N PHE A 151 6.16 2.27 4.13
CA PHE A 151 5.71 2.93 2.91
C PHE A 151 6.86 3.27 1.95
N LEU A 152 8.08 2.93 2.31
CA LEU A 152 9.30 3.25 1.58
C LEU A 152 9.48 4.75 1.31
N LYS A 153 10.29 5.09 0.29
CA LYS A 153 10.68 6.44 -0.04
C LYS A 153 9.48 7.32 -0.43
N GLY A 154 9.53 8.57 -0.02
CA GLY A 154 8.56 9.60 -0.37
C GLY A 154 7.93 10.26 0.84
N THR A 155 7.40 11.46 0.63
CA THR A 155 6.83 12.31 1.67
C THR A 155 5.35 12.58 1.43
N GLU A 156 4.68 11.66 0.75
CA GLU A 156 3.25 11.78 0.45
C GLU A 156 2.45 11.79 1.74
N ARG A 157 1.55 12.76 1.84
CA ARG A 157 0.80 13.05 3.04
C ARG A 157 0.03 11.85 3.61
N TYR A 158 -0.51 11.00 2.74
CA TYR A 158 -1.30 9.85 3.19
C TYR A 158 -0.51 8.88 4.09
N LYS A 159 0.82 8.81 3.92
CA LYS A 159 1.69 7.97 4.75
C LYS A 159 1.65 8.42 6.21
N TYR A 160 1.73 9.73 6.44
CA TYR A 160 1.60 10.33 7.77
C TYR A 160 0.17 10.27 8.31
N ASP A 161 -0.82 10.43 7.44
CA ASP A 161 -2.23 10.34 7.81
C ASP A 161 -2.60 8.93 8.31
N LEU A 162 -1.87 7.89 7.84
CA LEU A 162 -1.97 6.50 8.30
C LEU A 162 -1.02 6.15 9.46
N GLY A 163 -0.35 7.13 10.07
CA GLY A 163 0.50 6.93 11.23
C GLY A 163 1.96 6.62 10.93
N GLY A 164 2.40 6.84 9.69
CA GLY A 164 3.81 6.66 9.32
C GLY A 164 4.71 7.73 9.92
N ASP A 165 5.86 7.30 10.43
CA ASP A 165 6.94 8.18 10.88
C ASP A 165 8.05 8.26 9.84
N SER A 166 8.70 9.43 9.75
CA SER A 166 9.81 9.63 8.83
C SER A 166 11.13 9.12 9.41
N VAL A 167 11.88 8.40 8.59
CA VAL A 167 13.25 8.01 8.89
C VAL A 167 14.18 8.64 7.85
N GLN A 168 15.21 9.36 8.32
CA GLN A 168 16.22 9.95 7.45
C GLN A 168 17.07 8.84 6.82
N LEU A 169 17.19 8.85 5.50
CA LEU A 169 18.14 8.01 4.77
C LEU A 169 19.40 8.83 4.45
N TYR A 170 20.55 8.17 4.47
CA TYR A 170 21.85 8.74 4.15
C TYR A 170 22.49 7.94 3.04
N ASP A 171 23.02 8.63 2.04
CA ASP A 171 23.90 8.04 1.05
C ASP A 171 25.35 8.16 1.54
N LEU A 172 26.10 7.05 1.44
CA LEU A 172 27.53 7.02 1.72
C LEU A 172 28.28 6.84 0.40
N SER A 173 29.14 7.78 0.08
CA SER A 173 30.10 7.65 -1.02
C SER A 173 31.52 7.57 -0.45
N MET A 174 32.33 6.65 -0.98
CA MET A 174 33.76 6.55 -0.66
C MET A 174 34.55 6.67 -1.96
N GLU A 175 35.53 7.56 -1.95
CA GLU A 175 36.57 7.60 -3.00
C GLU A 175 37.69 6.62 -2.57
N LEU A 176 38.04 5.69 -3.46
CA LEU A 176 39.11 4.72 -3.27
C LEU A 176 40.38 5.21 -3.97
#